data_3292a5d72732f050d6938191d4f75a9e
#
_entry.id   3292a5d72732f050d6938191d4f75a9e
#
_cell.length_a   1.000
_cell.length_b   1.000
_cell.length_c   1.000
_cell.angle_alpha   90.00
_cell.angle_beta   90.00
_cell.angle_gamma   90.00
#
_symmetry.space_group_name_H-M   'P 1'
#
loop_
_entity.id
_entity.type
_entity.pdbx_description
1 polymer ?
#
loop_
_entity_poly.entity_id
_entity_poly.type
_entity_poly.pdbx_seq_one_letter_code
_entity_poly.pdbx_strand_id
1 'polypeptide(L)'
;MKPITFPKLTLPDPGSRVAPTLGHPLVDDYLESVQARLRPNSTLAVVYDLKVFFTVVDVDPRDVRRRHVLEFIRIQRTGSADATVIPIDQPNGLALSTIRRRLSSLAGFYSHLVALGELDHNPVQRGMPVRSPVTRDRRVVPLVRPVRHLPRILDHDDVIKLVAALRM
;
A
#
# COMPACT_ATOMS: atom_id res chain seq x y z
N MET A 1 2.20 -29.12 -10.71
CA MET A 1 2.13 -27.91 -9.85
C MET A 1 0.72 -27.34 -10.01
N LYS A 2 -0.12 -27.35 -8.95
CA LYS A 2 -1.47 -26.77 -9.02
C LYS A 2 -1.37 -25.27 -9.27
N PRO A 3 -2.18 -24.66 -10.15
CA PRO A 3 -2.22 -23.21 -10.27
C PRO A 3 -2.61 -22.63 -8.90
N ILE A 4 -1.77 -21.80 -8.35
CA ILE A 4 -2.06 -21.06 -7.11
C ILE A 4 -3.18 -20.09 -7.47
N THR A 5 -4.41 -20.39 -7.01
CA THR A 5 -5.58 -19.51 -7.22
C THR A 5 -5.52 -18.33 -6.21
N PHE A 6 -4.35 -17.76 -6.06
CA PHE A 6 -4.06 -16.66 -5.15
C PHE A 6 -3.66 -15.42 -5.97
N PRO A 7 -4.16 -14.23 -5.65
CA PRO A 7 -5.08 -13.89 -4.53
C PRO A 7 -6.58 -14.02 -4.88
N LYS A 8 -7.34 -14.78 -4.09
CA LYS A 8 -8.80 -14.87 -4.19
C LYS A 8 -9.45 -14.13 -3.02
N LEU A 9 -10.00 -12.97 -3.28
CA LEU A 9 -10.67 -12.17 -2.25
C LEU A 9 -12.02 -12.79 -1.87
N THR A 10 -12.18 -13.03 -0.56
CA THR A 10 -13.47 -13.36 0.07
C THR A 10 -13.77 -12.30 1.12
N LEU A 11 -14.90 -11.62 0.98
CA LEU A 11 -15.37 -10.63 1.95
C LEU A 11 -16.41 -11.29 2.85
N PRO A 12 -16.35 -11.08 4.17
CA PRO A 12 -17.38 -11.52 5.08
C PRO A 12 -18.66 -10.69 4.93
N ASP A 13 -19.76 -11.20 5.46
CA ASP A 13 -21.02 -10.47 5.52
C ASP A 13 -20.88 -9.15 6.30
N PRO A 14 -21.62 -8.10 5.91
CA PRO A 14 -21.62 -6.83 6.64
C PRO A 14 -21.96 -7.03 8.12
N GLY A 15 -21.09 -6.54 9.01
CA GLY A 15 -21.24 -6.70 10.45
C GLY A 15 -20.66 -7.98 11.04
N SER A 16 -20.15 -8.91 10.23
CA SER A 16 -19.41 -10.07 10.69
C SER A 16 -18.08 -9.67 11.35
N ARG A 17 -17.67 -10.45 12.37
CA ARG A 17 -16.35 -10.34 13.00
C ARG A 17 -15.27 -11.15 12.27
N VAL A 18 -15.64 -11.85 11.21
CA VAL A 18 -14.71 -12.65 10.40
C VAL A 18 -13.86 -11.73 9.56
N ALA A 19 -12.56 -12.01 9.48
CA ALA A 19 -11.66 -11.23 8.64
C ALA A 19 -11.86 -11.53 7.14
N PRO A 20 -11.69 -10.54 6.26
CA PRO A 20 -11.58 -10.81 4.84
C PRO A 20 -10.34 -11.65 4.55
N THR A 21 -10.44 -12.56 3.57
CA THR A 21 -9.34 -13.47 3.21
C THR A 21 -8.92 -13.29 1.75
N LEU A 22 -7.67 -13.65 1.46
CA LEU A 22 -7.11 -13.69 0.10
C LEU A 22 -6.78 -15.12 -0.36
N GLY A 23 -6.98 -16.12 0.50
CA GLY A 23 -6.79 -17.54 0.18
C GLY A 23 -5.35 -18.02 0.33
N HIS A 24 -4.52 -17.31 1.12
CA HIS A 24 -3.18 -17.76 1.49
C HIS A 24 -3.00 -17.68 3.01
N PRO A 25 -2.58 -18.77 3.70
CA PRO A 25 -2.55 -18.83 5.15
C PRO A 25 -1.82 -17.67 5.82
N LEU A 26 -0.62 -17.33 5.36
CA LEU A 26 0.17 -16.21 5.93
C LEU A 26 -0.48 -14.84 5.75
N VAL A 27 -1.18 -14.65 4.63
CA VAL A 27 -1.86 -13.39 4.35
C VAL A 27 -3.13 -13.29 5.17
N ASP A 28 -3.86 -14.39 5.27
CA ASP A 28 -5.13 -14.45 5.99
C ASP A 28 -4.91 -14.28 7.51
N ASP A 29 -3.86 -14.90 8.08
CA ASP A 29 -3.42 -14.66 9.47
C ASP A 29 -3.09 -13.18 9.73
N TYR A 30 -2.34 -12.57 8.82
CA TYR A 30 -2.06 -11.13 8.92
C TYR A 30 -3.34 -10.29 8.86
N LEU A 31 -4.27 -10.60 7.97
CA LEU A 31 -5.52 -9.86 7.83
C LEU A 31 -6.40 -9.99 9.07
N GLU A 32 -6.41 -11.13 9.73
CA GLU A 32 -7.06 -11.32 11.04
C GLU A 32 -6.44 -10.38 12.09
N SER A 33 -5.09 -10.34 12.16
CA SER A 33 -4.38 -9.44 13.07
C SER A 33 -4.64 -7.95 12.78
N VAL A 34 -4.81 -7.60 11.51
CA VAL A 34 -5.13 -6.23 11.06
C VAL A 34 -6.56 -5.86 11.46
N GLN A 35 -7.52 -6.75 11.26
CA GLN A 35 -8.91 -6.53 11.62
C GLN A 35 -9.10 -6.29 13.11
N ALA A 36 -8.35 -7.00 13.95
CA ALA A 36 -8.39 -6.82 15.40
C ALA A 36 -7.93 -5.43 15.87
N ARG A 37 -7.13 -4.72 15.04
CA ARG A 37 -6.48 -3.44 15.40
C ARG A 37 -7.02 -2.23 14.65
N LEU A 38 -7.52 -2.42 13.43
CA LEU A 38 -7.91 -1.31 12.55
C LEU A 38 -9.43 -1.21 12.39
N ARG A 39 -9.86 -0.04 11.95
CA ARG A 39 -11.26 0.18 11.55
C ARG A 39 -11.57 -0.57 10.25
N PRO A 40 -12.84 -0.99 10.01
CA PRO A 40 -13.22 -1.79 8.84
C PRO A 40 -12.73 -1.22 7.50
N ASN A 41 -12.90 0.08 7.26
CA ASN A 41 -12.44 0.71 6.01
C ASN A 41 -10.91 0.68 5.85
N SER A 42 -10.16 0.78 6.94
CA SER A 42 -8.70 0.67 6.92
C SER A 42 -8.26 -0.76 6.65
N THR A 43 -8.95 -1.75 7.22
CA THR A 43 -8.73 -3.16 6.94
C THR A 43 -8.98 -3.47 5.46
N LEU A 44 -10.10 -3.03 4.90
CA LEU A 44 -10.39 -3.20 3.49
C LEU A 44 -9.33 -2.57 2.58
N ALA A 45 -8.83 -1.38 2.94
CA ALA A 45 -7.75 -0.75 2.18
C ALA A 45 -6.48 -1.61 2.16
N VAL A 46 -6.10 -2.23 3.28
CA VAL A 46 -4.96 -3.16 3.36
C VAL A 46 -5.21 -4.40 2.51
N VAL A 47 -6.40 -4.98 2.59
CA VAL A 47 -6.80 -6.16 1.79
C VAL A 47 -6.65 -5.90 0.30
N TYR A 48 -7.21 -4.79 -0.18
CA TYR A 48 -7.11 -4.41 -1.60
C TYR A 48 -5.68 -4.10 -2.03
N ASP A 49 -4.88 -3.50 -1.17
CA ASP A 49 -3.47 -3.24 -1.45
C ASP A 49 -2.67 -4.53 -1.63
N LEU A 50 -2.86 -5.50 -0.74
CA LEU A 50 -2.22 -6.83 -0.84
C LEU A 50 -2.73 -7.60 -2.05
N LYS A 51 -4.06 -7.58 -2.31
CA LYS A 51 -4.63 -8.20 -3.50
C LYS A 51 -3.97 -7.68 -4.78
N VAL A 52 -3.89 -6.37 -4.95
CA VAL A 52 -3.28 -5.76 -6.15
C VAL A 52 -1.81 -6.17 -6.27
N PHE A 53 -1.06 -6.19 -5.17
CA PHE A 53 0.33 -6.60 -5.21
C PHE A 53 0.49 -8.05 -5.69
N PHE A 54 -0.20 -8.98 -5.07
CA PHE A 54 -0.07 -10.40 -5.40
C PHE A 54 -0.70 -10.77 -6.76
N THR A 55 -1.67 -9.99 -7.25
CA THR A 55 -2.16 -10.14 -8.63
C THR A 55 -1.09 -9.75 -9.66
N VAL A 56 -0.30 -8.72 -9.37
CA VAL A 56 0.75 -8.23 -10.30
C VAL A 56 2.02 -9.08 -10.20
N VAL A 57 2.40 -9.47 -8.99
CA VAL A 57 3.69 -10.14 -8.74
C VAL A 57 3.60 -11.65 -8.94
N ASP A 58 2.46 -12.27 -8.68
CA ASP A 58 2.17 -13.72 -8.86
C ASP A 58 3.27 -14.64 -8.33
N VAL A 59 3.73 -14.37 -7.10
CA VAL A 59 4.81 -15.11 -6.41
C VAL A 59 4.35 -15.44 -5.00
N ASP A 60 4.73 -16.62 -4.48
CA ASP A 60 4.46 -16.97 -3.08
C ASP A 60 4.98 -15.87 -2.13
N PRO A 61 4.23 -15.49 -1.09
CA PRO A 61 4.66 -14.48 -0.12
C PRO A 61 6.06 -14.69 0.45
N ARG A 62 6.49 -15.94 0.65
CA ARG A 62 7.85 -16.25 1.15
C ARG A 62 8.94 -16.01 0.12
N ASP A 63 8.62 -16.08 -1.17
CA ASP A 63 9.58 -15.96 -2.27
C ASP A 63 9.70 -14.54 -2.80
N VAL A 64 8.91 -13.61 -2.29
CA VAL A 64 9.00 -12.20 -2.67
C VAL A 64 10.35 -11.62 -2.28
N ARG A 65 11.02 -11.03 -3.25
CA ARG A 65 12.32 -10.35 -3.10
C ARG A 65 12.17 -8.87 -3.45
N ARG A 66 13.14 -8.08 -3.05
CA ARG A 66 13.18 -6.64 -3.35
C ARG A 66 12.95 -6.32 -4.84
N ARG A 67 13.45 -7.14 -5.76
CA ARG A 67 13.24 -6.96 -7.22
C ARG A 67 11.77 -6.93 -7.58
N HIS A 68 10.94 -7.79 -6.95
CA HIS A 68 9.50 -7.85 -7.20
C HIS A 68 8.79 -6.58 -6.71
N VAL A 69 9.23 -6.03 -5.58
CA VAL A 69 8.72 -4.75 -5.06
C VAL A 69 9.08 -3.59 -5.99
N LEU A 70 10.30 -3.55 -6.51
CA LEU A 70 10.73 -2.51 -7.46
C LEU A 70 9.98 -2.61 -8.78
N GLU A 71 9.75 -3.81 -9.30
CA GLU A 71 8.96 -4.06 -10.50
C GLU A 71 7.50 -3.63 -10.30
N PHE A 72 6.91 -3.97 -9.15
CA PHE A 72 5.58 -3.50 -8.78
C PHE A 72 5.49 -1.96 -8.79
N ILE A 73 6.48 -1.26 -8.20
CA ILE A 73 6.53 0.21 -8.22
C ILE A 73 6.62 0.73 -9.67
N ARG A 74 7.43 0.09 -10.51
CA ARG A 74 7.58 0.46 -11.92
C ARG A 74 6.24 0.36 -12.64
N ILE A 75 5.56 -0.78 -12.55
CA ILE A 75 4.26 -1.02 -13.18
C ILE A 75 3.21 0.00 -12.68
N GLN A 76 3.18 0.27 -11.38
CA GLN A 76 2.23 1.25 -10.81
C GLN A 76 2.49 2.68 -11.29
N ARG A 77 3.75 3.03 -11.63
CA ARG A 77 4.12 4.37 -12.11
C ARG A 77 3.89 4.57 -13.60
N THR A 78 4.11 3.55 -14.40
CA THR A 78 4.00 3.65 -15.87
C THR A 78 2.60 3.36 -16.38
N GLY A 79 1.73 2.73 -15.57
CA GLY A 79 0.53 2.08 -16.04
C GLY A 79 0.90 0.82 -16.84
N SER A 80 0.31 -0.32 -16.56
CA SER A 80 0.43 -1.49 -17.44
C SER A 80 -0.64 -1.38 -18.52
N ALA A 81 -0.28 -1.64 -19.77
CA ALA A 81 -1.25 -1.74 -20.87
C ALA A 81 -2.29 -2.85 -20.62
N ASP A 82 -1.97 -3.81 -19.74
CA ASP A 82 -2.84 -4.94 -19.36
C ASP A 82 -3.54 -4.75 -18.00
N ALA A 83 -3.40 -3.59 -17.35
CA ALA A 83 -4.02 -3.39 -16.05
C ALA A 83 -5.53 -3.18 -16.20
N THR A 84 -6.32 -4.16 -15.75
CA THR A 84 -7.79 -4.13 -15.65
C THR A 84 -8.32 -2.98 -14.76
N VAL A 85 -7.46 -2.18 -14.17
CA VAL A 85 -7.77 -0.97 -13.40
C VAL A 85 -7.19 0.22 -14.14
N ILE A 86 -7.94 0.76 -15.07
CA ILE A 86 -7.66 2.02 -15.73
C ILE A 86 -7.99 3.14 -14.73
N PRO A 87 -7.00 3.97 -14.31
CA PRO A 87 -7.32 5.17 -13.55
C PRO A 87 -8.07 6.13 -14.48
N ILE A 88 -9.27 6.54 -14.09
CA ILE A 88 -10.19 7.35 -14.90
C ILE A 88 -9.58 8.72 -15.28
N ASP A 89 -8.55 9.20 -14.58
CA ASP A 89 -8.03 10.56 -14.74
C ASP A 89 -6.51 10.70 -14.92
N GLN A 90 -5.74 9.62 -15.13
CA GLN A 90 -4.30 9.75 -15.30
C GLN A 90 -3.75 8.82 -16.38
N PRO A 91 -3.36 9.36 -17.56
CA PRO A 91 -2.75 8.57 -18.65
C PRO A 91 -1.36 8.00 -18.29
N ASN A 92 -0.76 8.40 -17.18
CA ASN A 92 0.64 8.13 -16.81
C ASN A 92 0.83 7.40 -15.47
N GLY A 93 -0.06 6.45 -15.12
CA GLY A 93 0.08 5.64 -13.91
C GLY A 93 -0.52 6.26 -12.65
N LEU A 94 -0.32 5.61 -11.50
CA LEU A 94 -0.95 6.00 -10.23
C LEU A 94 -0.22 7.14 -9.54
N ALA A 95 -0.99 7.94 -8.78
CA ALA A 95 -0.44 8.98 -7.92
C ALA A 95 0.58 8.40 -6.92
N LEU A 96 1.67 9.11 -6.67
CA LEU A 96 2.74 8.68 -5.77
C LEU A 96 2.24 8.42 -4.33
N SER A 97 1.21 9.14 -3.89
CA SER A 97 0.53 8.91 -2.59
C SER A 97 -0.12 7.53 -2.52
N THR A 98 -0.79 7.10 -3.60
CA THR A 98 -1.40 5.77 -3.69
C THR A 98 -0.34 4.67 -3.66
N ILE A 99 0.75 4.82 -4.43
CA ILE A 99 1.86 3.86 -4.43
C ILE A 99 2.47 3.75 -3.04
N ARG A 100 2.71 4.88 -2.37
CA ARG A 100 3.26 4.90 -0.99
C ARG A 100 2.33 4.22 0.01
N ARG A 101 1.01 4.44 -0.09
CA ARG A 101 0.04 3.77 0.77
C ARG A 101 0.11 2.26 0.58
N ARG A 102 0.11 1.77 -0.67
CA ARG A 102 0.26 0.34 -0.99
C ARG A 102 1.55 -0.26 -0.44
N LEU A 103 2.67 0.44 -0.60
CA LEU A 103 3.95 0.01 -0.04
C LEU A 103 3.94 -0.02 1.50
N SER A 104 3.18 0.86 2.14
CA SER A 104 3.01 0.86 3.59
C SER A 104 2.25 -0.37 4.08
N SER A 105 1.16 -0.75 3.39
CA SER A 105 0.40 -1.98 3.66
C SER A 105 1.26 -3.22 3.47
N LEU A 106 2.03 -3.28 2.38
CA LEU A 106 2.99 -4.36 2.13
C LEU A 106 4.08 -4.44 3.22
N ALA A 107 4.67 -3.31 3.57
CA ALA A 107 5.71 -3.27 4.60
C ALA A 107 5.18 -3.75 5.95
N GLY A 108 3.92 -3.45 6.28
CA GLY A 108 3.23 -3.98 7.46
C GLY A 108 3.11 -5.51 7.43
N PHE A 109 2.66 -6.05 6.31
CA PHE A 109 2.54 -7.49 6.11
C PHE A 109 3.89 -8.20 6.26
N TYR A 110 4.93 -7.74 5.57
CA TYR A 110 6.25 -8.36 5.65
C TYR A 110 6.93 -8.16 7.01
N SER A 111 6.64 -7.08 7.72
CA SER A 111 7.10 -6.91 9.10
C SER A 111 6.43 -7.92 10.05
N HIS A 112 5.17 -8.26 9.80
CA HIS A 112 4.47 -9.31 10.53
C HIS A 112 5.11 -10.69 10.28
N LEU A 113 5.41 -11.04 9.03
CA LEU A 113 6.09 -12.30 8.70
C LEU A 113 7.47 -12.41 9.34
N VAL A 114 8.22 -11.30 9.42
CA VAL A 114 9.52 -11.28 10.12
C VAL A 114 9.32 -11.48 11.62
N ALA A 115 8.29 -10.88 12.21
CA ALA A 115 7.98 -11.06 13.64
C ALA A 115 7.57 -12.48 13.99
N LEU A 116 6.94 -13.21 13.06
CA LEU A 116 6.59 -14.63 13.20
C LEU A 116 7.79 -15.58 12.91
N GLY A 117 8.92 -15.07 12.45
CA GLY A 117 10.07 -15.88 12.04
C GLY A 117 9.92 -16.60 10.70
N GLU A 118 8.89 -16.23 9.91
CA GLU A 118 8.65 -16.79 8.56
C GLU A 118 9.65 -16.25 7.53
N LEU A 119 10.24 -15.08 7.80
CA LEU A 119 11.26 -14.43 6.98
C LEU A 119 12.33 -13.77 7.85
N ASP A 120 13.58 -13.80 7.39
CA ASP A 120 14.71 -13.14 8.07
C ASP A 120 14.68 -11.61 7.93
N HIS A 121 14.09 -11.10 6.84
CA HIS A 121 14.08 -9.66 6.56
C HIS A 121 12.89 -9.25 5.71
N ASN A 122 12.48 -7.99 5.88
CA ASN A 122 11.38 -7.41 5.11
C ASN A 122 11.87 -6.96 3.71
N PRO A 123 11.34 -7.53 2.60
CA PRO A 123 11.73 -7.13 1.25
C PRO A 123 11.29 -5.71 0.88
N VAL A 124 10.27 -5.17 1.57
CA VAL A 124 9.77 -3.81 1.41
C VAL A 124 10.55 -2.86 2.32
N GLN A 125 11.81 -2.65 2.04
CA GLN A 125 12.61 -1.70 2.82
C GLN A 125 12.03 -0.29 2.67
N ARG A 126 11.81 0.41 3.80
CA ARG A 126 11.28 1.78 3.83
C ARG A 126 12.19 2.83 3.21
N GLY A 127 13.33 2.42 2.66
CA GLY A 127 14.27 3.29 1.95
C GLY A 127 15.67 2.69 1.89
N MET A 128 16.56 3.36 1.16
CA MET A 128 17.99 3.02 1.15
C MET A 128 18.68 3.80 2.26
N PRO A 129 19.54 3.16 3.08
CA PRO A 129 20.40 3.89 3.98
C PRO A 129 21.40 4.71 3.16
N VAL A 130 21.25 6.03 3.17
CA VAL A 130 22.21 6.96 2.56
C VAL A 130 23.05 7.54 3.69
N ARG A 131 24.37 7.41 3.61
CA ARG A 131 25.28 8.13 4.50
C ARG A 131 25.15 9.63 4.22
N SER A 132 24.64 10.37 5.17
CA SER A 132 24.66 11.83 5.09
C SER A 132 26.06 12.32 5.50
N PRO A 133 26.73 13.15 4.69
CA PRO A 133 28.03 13.73 5.07
C PRO A 133 27.91 14.73 6.23
N VAL A 134 26.70 15.22 6.52
CA VAL A 134 26.44 16.28 7.53
C VAL A 134 26.02 15.71 8.89
N THR A 135 25.41 14.54 8.93
CA THR A 135 25.00 13.89 10.18
C THR A 135 25.43 12.43 10.13
N ARG A 136 26.09 11.94 11.19
CA ARG A 136 26.47 10.53 11.34
C ARG A 136 25.26 9.58 11.37
N ASP A 137 24.04 10.09 11.30
CA ASP A 137 22.81 9.33 11.25
C ASP A 137 22.51 8.77 9.82
N ARG A 138 22.20 7.49 9.77
CA ARG A 138 21.70 6.82 8.56
C ARG A 138 20.29 7.33 8.26
N ARG A 139 20.16 8.35 7.43
CA ARG A 139 18.86 8.77 6.92
C ARG A 139 18.33 7.73 5.96
N VAL A 140 17.14 7.23 6.24
CA VAL A 140 16.41 6.32 5.36
C VAL A 140 15.69 7.15 4.29
N VAL A 141 16.16 7.06 3.04
CA VAL A 141 15.48 7.71 1.91
C VAL A 141 14.31 6.83 1.47
N PRO A 142 13.06 7.34 1.47
CA PRO A 142 11.91 6.54 1.05
C PRO A 142 12.04 6.11 -0.41
N LEU A 143 11.61 4.85 -0.71
CA LEU A 143 11.60 4.30 -2.08
C LEU A 143 10.81 5.19 -3.06
N VAL A 144 9.78 5.84 -2.57
CA VAL A 144 8.99 6.81 -3.33
C VAL A 144 8.98 8.13 -2.55
N ARG A 145 9.60 9.17 -3.12
CA ARG A 145 9.66 10.49 -2.48
C ARG A 145 8.27 11.13 -2.41
N PRO A 146 7.89 11.76 -1.28
CA PRO A 146 6.67 12.56 -1.22
C PRO A 146 6.85 13.82 -2.06
N VAL A 147 5.88 14.14 -2.89
CA VAL A 147 5.73 15.50 -3.41
C VAL A 147 5.10 16.31 -2.28
N ARG A 148 5.85 17.27 -1.75
CA ARG A 148 5.32 18.21 -0.74
C ARG A 148 4.66 19.36 -1.49
N HIS A 149 3.34 19.32 -1.59
CA HIS A 149 2.57 20.50 -1.93
C HIS A 149 2.35 21.28 -0.63
N LEU A 150 2.76 22.53 -0.62
CA LEU A 150 2.35 23.44 0.45
C LEU A 150 0.82 23.56 0.39
N PRO A 151 0.12 23.49 1.53
CA PRO A 151 -1.32 23.75 1.56
C PRO A 151 -1.56 25.14 0.98
N ARG A 152 -2.55 25.26 0.09
CA ARG A 152 -2.99 26.57 -0.38
C ARG A 152 -3.68 27.25 0.81
N ILE A 153 -3.06 28.28 1.34
CA ILE A 153 -3.65 29.11 2.38
C ILE A 153 -4.69 29.98 1.67
N LEU A 154 -5.94 29.85 2.07
CA LEU A 154 -7.01 30.74 1.62
C LEU A 154 -6.75 32.10 2.27
N ASP A 155 -6.84 33.17 1.46
CA ASP A 155 -6.77 34.50 2.04
C ASP A 155 -8.09 34.86 2.73
N HIS A 156 -8.11 35.99 3.43
CA HIS A 156 -9.27 36.42 4.22
C HIS A 156 -10.53 36.57 3.36
N ASP A 157 -10.40 37.08 2.13
CA ASP A 157 -11.51 37.32 1.20
C ASP A 157 -12.09 36.00 0.67
N ASP A 158 -11.24 35.00 0.42
CA ASP A 158 -11.69 33.68 0.01
C ASP A 158 -12.48 32.97 1.12
N VAL A 159 -12.07 33.14 2.38
CA VAL A 159 -12.82 32.62 3.56
C VAL A 159 -14.20 33.29 3.69
N ILE A 160 -14.28 34.63 3.53
CA ILE A 160 -15.55 35.35 3.59
C ILE A 160 -16.51 34.88 2.48
N LYS A 161 -16.03 34.73 1.24
CA LYS A 161 -16.83 34.22 0.11
C LYS A 161 -17.34 32.81 0.39
N LEU A 162 -16.50 31.92 0.92
CA LEU A 162 -16.87 30.56 1.27
C LEU A 162 -17.97 30.52 2.34
N VAL A 163 -17.82 31.31 3.41
CA VAL A 163 -18.81 31.40 4.49
C VAL A 163 -20.12 31.99 4.00
N ALA A 164 -20.10 33.00 3.12
CA ALA A 164 -21.30 33.57 2.52
C ALA A 164 -22.05 32.55 1.65
N ALA A 165 -21.31 31.71 0.86
CA ALA A 165 -21.91 30.67 0.04
C ALA A 165 -22.58 29.53 0.85
N LEU A 166 -22.11 29.26 2.07
CA LEU A 166 -22.68 28.23 2.97
C LEU A 166 -23.92 28.67 3.73
N ARG A 167 -24.31 29.97 3.68
CA ARG A 167 -25.48 30.53 4.35
C ARG A 167 -26.73 30.63 3.46
N MET A 168 -26.65 30.19 2.21
CA MET A 168 -27.75 30.02 1.28
C MET A 168 -28.29 28.59 1.33
#